data_11f5cf9085ee4504cd3c350cfaeba826
#
_entry.id   11f5cf9085ee4504cd3c350cfaeba826
#
_cell.length_a   1.000
_cell.length_b   1.000
_cell.length_c   1.000
_cell.angle_alpha   90.00
_cell.angle_beta   90.00
_cell.angle_gamma   90.00
#
_symmetry.space_group_name_H-M   'P 1'
#
loop_
_entity.id
_entity.type
_entity.pdbx_description
1 polymer ?
#
loop_
_entity_poly.entity_id
_entity_poly.type
_entity_poly.pdbx_seq_one_letter_code
_entity_poly.pdbx_strand_id
1 'polypeptide(L)'
;NRPFALVQVPATSHYTVVMGTEPDGAALVDREQIDAWVAEWGMWLASLGDEPGIEAVSVTIETAPDTGTRLRREVTSRIDDNAPEFAKRLLGDLVDRYPAGSATIKAYVAITFHAAARTGGRKRTPEEMGRELASRLPGLTQGLTATGAGTSRPLSAQQLCEVIRIAYDPAAARLIDEANAAGEPP
;
A
#
# COMPACT_ATOMS: atom_id res chain seq x y z
N ASN A 1 -15.77 -6.08 -7.10
CA ASN A 1 -14.32 -6.35 -7.13
C ASN A 1 -13.63 -5.14 -7.72
N ARG A 2 -12.67 -4.56 -6.99
CA ARG A 2 -11.80 -3.52 -7.53
C ARG A 2 -10.73 -4.17 -8.42
N PRO A 3 -10.35 -3.56 -9.55
CA PRO A 3 -9.26 -4.07 -10.38
C PRO A 3 -7.95 -4.02 -9.58
N PHE A 4 -7.09 -5.01 -9.80
CA PHE A 4 -5.75 -5.07 -9.21
C PHE A 4 -4.72 -5.38 -10.29
N ALA A 5 -3.47 -4.99 -10.03
CA ALA A 5 -2.37 -5.30 -10.91
C ALA A 5 -1.95 -6.78 -10.79
N LEU A 6 -1.69 -7.40 -11.91
CA LEU A 6 -1.10 -8.73 -11.97
C LEU A 6 0.20 -8.64 -12.78
N VAL A 7 1.33 -8.71 -12.09
CA VAL A 7 2.64 -8.71 -12.71
C VAL A 7 2.96 -10.13 -13.16
N GLN A 8 3.17 -10.30 -14.46
CA GLN A 8 3.53 -11.59 -15.05
C GLN A 8 5.00 -11.65 -15.39
N VAL A 9 5.68 -12.74 -15.00
CA VAL A 9 7.03 -13.09 -15.46
C VAL A 9 6.96 -14.38 -16.28
N PRO A 10 6.79 -14.28 -17.59
CA PRO A 10 6.52 -15.45 -18.45
C PRO A 10 7.63 -16.50 -18.39
N ALA A 11 8.89 -16.07 -18.32
CA ALA A 11 10.06 -16.94 -18.31
C ALA A 11 10.03 -17.97 -17.15
N THR A 12 9.53 -17.56 -15.99
CA THR A 12 9.45 -18.40 -14.78
C THR A 12 8.04 -18.88 -14.48
N SER A 13 7.06 -18.43 -15.27
CA SER A 13 5.63 -18.73 -15.06
C SER A 13 5.11 -18.22 -13.70
N HIS A 14 5.61 -17.07 -13.26
CA HIS A 14 5.18 -16.44 -12.02
C HIS A 14 4.21 -15.29 -12.26
N TYR A 15 3.36 -15.10 -11.28
CA TYR A 15 2.42 -13.98 -11.19
C TYR A 15 2.54 -13.35 -9.81
N THR A 16 2.72 -12.03 -9.76
CA THR A 16 2.86 -11.30 -8.50
C THR A 16 1.74 -10.29 -8.35
N VAL A 17 1.13 -10.26 -7.18
CA VAL A 17 0.21 -9.21 -6.74
C VAL A 17 0.90 -8.40 -5.65
N VAL A 18 0.79 -7.08 -5.72
CA VAL A 18 1.35 -6.17 -4.71
C VAL A 18 0.20 -5.54 -3.93
N MET A 19 0.27 -5.67 -2.62
CA MET A 19 -0.65 -5.01 -1.69
C MET A 19 0.06 -3.80 -1.08
N GLY A 20 -0.57 -2.64 -1.14
CA GLY A 20 -0.14 -1.47 -0.38
C GLY A 20 -0.78 -1.47 1.00
N THR A 21 -0.04 -1.07 2.01
CA THR A 21 -0.49 -0.93 3.38
C THR A 21 -0.12 0.46 3.92
N GLU A 22 -0.94 0.96 4.81
CA GLU A 22 -0.71 2.23 5.51
C GLU A 22 -0.58 1.90 7.01
N PRO A 23 0.65 1.64 7.52
CA PRO A 23 0.85 1.28 8.92
C PRO A 23 0.37 2.38 9.87
N ASP A 24 -0.34 1.99 10.93
CA ASP A 24 -0.88 2.92 11.93
C ASP A 24 0.22 3.59 12.78
N GLY A 25 1.44 3.05 12.73
CA GLY A 25 2.56 3.47 13.57
C GLY A 25 2.46 2.93 15.01
N ALA A 26 3.58 2.94 15.73
CA ALA A 26 3.68 2.38 17.08
C ALA A 26 3.92 3.45 18.16
N ALA A 27 3.97 4.73 17.81
CA ALA A 27 4.42 5.79 18.73
C ALA A 27 3.49 6.02 19.94
N LEU A 28 2.21 5.68 19.83
CA LEU A 28 1.19 5.87 20.87
C LEU A 28 0.50 4.55 21.24
N VAL A 29 1.17 3.43 21.02
CA VAL A 29 0.60 2.09 21.22
C VAL A 29 1.31 1.40 22.38
N ASP A 30 0.57 0.75 23.24
CA ASP A 30 1.10 -0.02 24.35
C ASP A 30 1.92 -1.23 23.85
N ARG A 31 2.92 -1.62 24.65
CA ARG A 31 3.82 -2.71 24.31
C ARG A 31 3.07 -4.04 24.10
N GLU A 32 2.05 -4.30 24.89
CA GLU A 32 1.22 -5.50 24.75
C GLU A 32 0.53 -5.57 23.38
N GLN A 33 0.08 -4.43 22.87
CA GLN A 33 -0.51 -4.37 21.53
C GLN A 33 0.54 -4.59 20.43
N ILE A 34 1.76 -4.08 20.62
CA ILE A 34 2.87 -4.34 19.68
C ILE A 34 3.22 -5.83 19.66
N ASP A 35 3.30 -6.45 20.83
CA ASP A 35 3.59 -7.89 20.94
C ASP A 35 2.48 -8.73 20.31
N ALA A 36 1.21 -8.32 20.44
CA ALA A 36 0.08 -8.94 19.77
C ALA A 36 0.20 -8.82 18.22
N TRP A 37 0.55 -7.64 17.70
CA TRP A 37 0.76 -7.44 16.27
C TRP A 37 1.89 -8.32 15.72
N VAL A 38 2.98 -8.46 16.46
CA VAL A 38 4.10 -9.35 16.08
C VAL A 38 3.66 -10.82 16.04
N ALA A 39 2.84 -11.24 17.00
CA ALA A 39 2.29 -12.59 17.02
C ALA A 39 1.35 -12.84 15.82
N GLU A 40 0.44 -11.90 15.54
CA GLU A 40 -0.46 -11.96 14.38
C GLU A 40 0.31 -11.98 13.06
N TRP A 41 1.38 -11.18 12.95
CA TRP A 41 2.29 -11.22 11.80
C TRP A 41 2.92 -12.59 11.62
N GLY A 42 3.40 -13.20 12.71
CA GLY A 42 3.95 -14.57 12.70
C GLY A 42 2.91 -15.61 12.23
N MET A 43 1.68 -15.52 12.72
CA MET A 43 0.58 -16.41 12.30
C MET A 43 0.21 -16.19 10.83
N TRP A 44 0.14 -14.95 10.38
CA TRP A 44 -0.11 -14.65 8.96
C TRP A 44 0.99 -15.22 8.06
N LEU A 45 2.27 -15.04 8.40
CA LEU A 45 3.38 -15.61 7.64
C LEU A 45 3.32 -17.15 7.61
N ALA A 46 2.99 -17.78 8.73
CA ALA A 46 2.83 -19.23 8.79
C ALA A 46 1.70 -19.72 7.87
N SER A 47 0.57 -18.99 7.83
CA SER A 47 -0.57 -19.35 6.99
C SER A 47 -0.26 -19.30 5.49
N LEU A 48 0.70 -18.48 5.07
CA LEU A 48 1.14 -18.42 3.66
C LEU A 48 1.81 -19.72 3.20
N GLY A 49 2.42 -20.46 4.12
CA GLY A 49 3.02 -21.77 3.83
C GLY A 49 1.98 -22.84 3.45
N ASP A 50 0.76 -22.69 3.92
CA ASP A 50 -0.35 -23.62 3.62
C ASP A 50 -1.12 -23.20 2.34
N GLU A 51 -0.87 -21.99 1.83
CA GLU A 51 -1.53 -21.45 0.66
C GLU A 51 -0.96 -22.05 -0.63
N PRO A 52 -1.78 -22.73 -1.46
CA PRO A 52 -1.29 -23.41 -2.64
C PRO A 52 -0.76 -22.45 -3.69
N GLY A 53 0.42 -22.75 -4.21
CA GLY A 53 1.04 -22.03 -5.32
C GLY A 53 1.74 -20.73 -4.94
N ILE A 54 1.84 -20.36 -3.67
CA ILE A 54 2.72 -19.28 -3.24
C ILE A 54 4.17 -19.78 -3.34
N GLU A 55 5.00 -19.04 -4.04
CA GLU A 55 6.44 -19.28 -4.22
C GLU A 55 7.29 -18.34 -3.36
N ALA A 56 6.85 -17.09 -3.24
CA ALA A 56 7.58 -16.09 -2.48
C ALA A 56 6.67 -15.00 -1.95
N VAL A 57 7.09 -14.42 -0.84
CA VAL A 57 6.51 -13.19 -0.30
C VAL A 57 7.65 -12.24 0.02
N SER A 58 7.50 -10.96 -0.34
CA SER A 58 8.44 -9.92 0.04
C SER A 58 7.70 -8.73 0.65
N VAL A 59 8.36 -8.07 1.58
CA VAL A 59 7.88 -6.82 2.19
C VAL A 59 8.88 -5.74 1.89
N THR A 60 8.40 -4.64 1.33
CA THR A 60 9.20 -3.44 1.07
C THR A 60 8.66 -2.31 1.92
N ILE A 61 9.51 -1.68 2.70
CA ILE A 61 9.18 -0.50 3.49
C ILE A 61 9.82 0.70 2.80
N GLU A 62 9.00 1.65 2.43
CA GLU A 62 9.39 2.94 1.88
C GLU A 62 9.28 4.01 2.97
N THR A 63 10.35 4.74 3.18
CA THR A 63 10.36 5.93 4.03
C THR A 63 10.78 7.13 3.19
N ALA A 64 9.90 8.11 3.07
CA ALA A 64 10.15 9.32 2.28
C ALA A 64 9.75 10.57 3.09
N PRO A 65 10.36 11.73 2.82
CA PRO A 65 9.87 12.99 3.36
C PRO A 65 8.42 13.22 2.97
N ASP A 66 7.58 13.66 3.92
CA ASP A 66 6.20 14.03 3.60
C ASP A 66 6.18 15.26 2.69
N THR A 67 5.46 15.20 1.59
CA THR A 67 5.27 16.31 0.66
C THR A 67 4.37 17.40 1.23
N GLY A 68 3.62 17.12 2.30
CA GLY A 68 2.63 18.01 2.90
C GLY A 68 1.36 18.22 2.05
N THR A 69 1.31 17.63 0.87
CA THR A 69 0.19 17.83 -0.09
C THR A 69 -1.13 17.36 0.50
N ARG A 70 -1.13 16.21 1.20
CA ARG A 70 -2.33 15.66 1.83
C ARG A 70 -2.85 16.57 2.94
N LEU A 71 -1.98 17.01 3.84
CA LEU A 71 -2.35 17.93 4.93
C LEU A 71 -2.86 19.25 4.39
N ARG A 72 -2.13 19.84 3.42
CA ARG A 72 -2.54 21.10 2.77
C ARG A 72 -3.92 21.00 2.16
N ARG A 73 -4.19 19.95 1.41
CA ARG A 73 -5.50 19.71 0.80
C ARG A 73 -6.60 19.55 1.85
N GLU A 74 -6.37 18.76 2.88
CA GLU A 74 -7.34 18.50 3.93
C GLU A 74 -7.69 19.78 4.70
N VAL A 75 -6.69 20.57 5.06
CA VAL A 75 -6.89 21.85 5.73
C VAL A 75 -7.63 22.82 4.82
N THR A 76 -7.18 22.98 3.57
CA THR A 76 -7.81 23.92 2.61
C THR A 76 -9.26 23.56 2.31
N SER A 77 -9.58 22.26 2.21
CA SER A 77 -10.95 21.81 1.91
C SER A 77 -11.92 21.93 3.09
N ARG A 78 -11.41 22.09 4.31
CA ARG A 78 -12.22 22.15 5.54
C ARG A 78 -12.19 23.52 6.24
N ILE A 79 -11.44 24.47 5.74
CA ILE A 79 -11.48 25.83 6.28
C ILE A 79 -12.85 26.45 5.93
N ASP A 80 -13.57 26.88 6.97
CA ASP A 80 -14.78 27.67 6.81
C ASP A 80 -14.40 29.07 6.34
N ASP A 81 -15.04 29.55 5.27
CA ASP A 81 -14.83 30.91 4.72
C ASP A 81 -15.11 32.00 5.77
N ASN A 82 -15.98 31.73 6.74
CA ASN A 82 -16.31 32.63 7.84
C ASN A 82 -15.41 32.49 9.08
N ALA A 83 -14.41 31.57 9.03
CA ALA A 83 -13.49 31.40 10.16
C ALA A 83 -12.71 32.71 10.44
N PRO A 84 -12.41 33.03 11.72
CA PRO A 84 -11.59 34.16 12.08
C PRO A 84 -10.24 34.17 11.37
N GLU A 85 -9.79 35.32 10.90
CA GLU A 85 -8.51 35.47 10.17
C GLU A 85 -7.30 34.94 10.96
N PHE A 86 -7.34 35.04 12.27
CA PHE A 86 -6.31 34.43 13.13
C PHE A 86 -6.27 32.91 12.98
N ALA A 87 -7.42 32.23 12.97
CA ALA A 87 -7.49 30.80 12.81
C ALA A 87 -7.00 30.36 11.42
N LYS A 88 -7.38 31.08 10.37
CA LYS A 88 -6.90 30.82 9.00
C LYS A 88 -5.38 30.93 8.89
N ARG A 89 -4.80 31.98 9.47
CA ARG A 89 -3.34 32.19 9.52
C ARG A 89 -2.64 31.09 10.29
N LEU A 90 -3.16 30.72 11.47
CA LEU A 90 -2.58 29.65 12.28
C LEU A 90 -2.57 28.31 11.54
N LEU A 91 -3.65 27.97 10.86
CA LEU A 91 -3.75 26.76 10.04
C LEU A 91 -2.81 26.80 8.83
N GLY A 92 -2.66 27.96 8.18
CA GLY A 92 -1.69 28.17 7.10
C GLY A 92 -0.25 27.94 7.58
N ASP A 93 0.14 28.59 8.68
CA ASP A 93 1.46 28.42 9.30
C ASP A 93 1.74 26.96 9.69
N LEU A 94 0.71 26.23 10.19
CA LEU A 94 0.82 24.83 10.53
C LEU A 94 1.11 23.99 9.28
N VAL A 95 0.34 24.20 8.20
CA VAL A 95 0.50 23.49 6.92
C VAL A 95 1.88 23.72 6.33
N ASP A 96 2.42 24.93 6.44
CA ASP A 96 3.73 25.28 5.87
C ASP A 96 4.90 24.72 6.70
N ARG A 97 4.72 24.55 8.00
CA ARG A 97 5.78 24.05 8.92
C ARG A 97 5.75 22.55 9.13
N TYR A 98 4.59 21.93 9.05
CA TYR A 98 4.42 20.51 9.38
C TYR A 98 5.23 19.53 8.50
N PRO A 99 5.36 19.73 7.16
CA PRO A 99 6.12 18.82 6.33
C PRO A 99 7.63 18.80 6.63
N ALA A 100 8.15 19.90 7.16
CA ALA A 100 9.57 20.01 7.45
C ALA A 100 9.96 19.11 8.65
N GLY A 101 10.32 17.86 8.35
CA GLY A 101 10.81 16.89 9.34
C GLY A 101 9.87 15.71 9.61
N SER A 102 8.69 15.66 9.03
CA SER A 102 7.86 14.46 9.05
C SER A 102 8.29 13.47 7.96
N ALA A 103 8.08 12.19 8.20
CA ALA A 103 8.31 11.13 7.23
C ALA A 103 7.03 10.35 6.99
N THR A 104 6.74 10.05 5.75
CA THR A 104 5.69 9.11 5.37
C THR A 104 6.29 7.71 5.31
N ILE A 105 5.65 6.76 5.96
CA ILE A 105 6.01 5.35 5.90
C ILE A 105 4.92 4.62 5.12
N LYS A 106 5.32 3.92 4.07
CA LYS A 106 4.46 3.02 3.31
C LYS A 106 5.07 1.63 3.32
N ALA A 107 4.24 0.60 3.34
CA ALA A 107 4.72 -0.75 3.19
C ALA A 107 3.98 -1.44 2.05
N TYR A 108 4.72 -2.27 1.32
CA TYR A 108 4.21 -3.04 0.20
C TYR A 108 4.49 -4.51 0.44
N VAL A 109 3.46 -5.33 0.33
CA VAL A 109 3.58 -6.78 0.43
C VAL A 109 3.34 -7.37 -0.96
N ALA A 110 4.38 -7.94 -1.55
CA ALA A 110 4.29 -8.61 -2.84
C ALA A 110 4.23 -10.12 -2.63
N ILE A 111 3.18 -10.76 -3.14
CA ILE A 111 2.99 -12.20 -3.09
C ILE A 111 3.11 -12.75 -4.50
N THR A 112 4.05 -13.67 -4.69
CA THR A 112 4.34 -14.32 -5.97
C THR A 112 3.78 -15.73 -5.97
N PHE A 113 3.01 -16.02 -7.01
CA PHE A 113 2.36 -17.31 -7.24
C PHE A 113 2.93 -17.98 -8.48
N HIS A 114 3.04 -19.30 -8.45
CA HIS A 114 3.33 -20.08 -9.64
C HIS A 114 2.06 -20.32 -10.49
N ALA A 115 2.20 -20.26 -11.81
CA ALA A 115 1.07 -20.46 -12.73
C ALA A 115 0.39 -21.84 -12.60
N ALA A 116 1.13 -22.87 -12.19
CA ALA A 116 0.59 -24.20 -11.91
C ALA A 116 0.37 -24.36 -10.41
N ALA A 117 -0.78 -24.90 -10.00
CA ALA A 117 -1.09 -25.14 -8.60
C ALA A 117 -0.20 -26.20 -7.93
N ARG A 118 0.41 -27.07 -8.73
CA ARG A 118 1.31 -28.14 -8.31
C ARG A 118 2.40 -28.35 -9.36
N THR A 119 3.54 -28.85 -8.95
CA THR A 119 4.63 -29.24 -9.84
C THR A 119 4.12 -30.18 -10.94
N GLY A 120 4.35 -29.84 -12.20
CA GLY A 120 3.89 -30.62 -13.36
C GLY A 120 2.43 -30.44 -13.75
N GLY A 121 1.69 -29.58 -13.05
CA GLY A 121 0.30 -29.25 -13.40
C GLY A 121 0.20 -28.32 -14.62
N ARG A 122 -1.03 -28.22 -15.19
CA ARG A 122 -1.32 -27.25 -16.26
C ARG A 122 -1.10 -25.81 -15.76
N LYS A 123 -0.34 -25.04 -16.53
CA LYS A 123 -0.16 -23.60 -16.27
C LYS A 123 -1.45 -22.86 -16.56
N ARG A 124 -1.86 -21.99 -15.66
CA ARG A 124 -3.01 -21.10 -15.82
C ARG A 124 -2.66 -19.94 -16.74
N THR A 125 -3.64 -19.49 -17.49
CA THR A 125 -3.53 -18.23 -18.25
C THR A 125 -3.59 -17.01 -17.30
N PRO A 126 -3.18 -15.81 -17.76
CA PRO A 126 -3.32 -14.59 -16.95
C PRO A 126 -4.75 -14.35 -16.46
N GLU A 127 -5.76 -14.63 -17.30
CA GLU A 127 -7.18 -14.46 -16.98
C GLU A 127 -7.64 -15.47 -15.92
N GLU A 128 -7.16 -16.71 -16.01
CA GLU A 128 -7.45 -17.75 -15.01
C GLU A 128 -6.80 -17.41 -13.67
N MET A 129 -5.54 -16.96 -13.68
CA MET A 129 -4.85 -16.50 -12.48
C MET A 129 -5.53 -15.28 -11.87
N GLY A 130 -5.90 -14.29 -12.69
CA GLY A 130 -6.61 -13.10 -12.21
C GLY A 130 -7.92 -13.44 -11.51
N ARG A 131 -8.72 -14.37 -12.06
CA ARG A 131 -9.97 -14.83 -11.43
C ARG A 131 -9.73 -15.58 -10.14
N GLU A 132 -8.75 -16.47 -10.10
CA GLU A 132 -8.39 -17.22 -8.89
C GLU A 132 -7.91 -16.27 -7.78
N LEU A 133 -6.98 -15.38 -8.11
CA LEU A 133 -6.45 -14.43 -7.13
C LEU A 133 -7.50 -13.45 -6.65
N ALA A 134 -8.44 -13.02 -7.50
CA ALA A 134 -9.56 -12.19 -7.10
C ALA A 134 -10.41 -12.82 -5.98
N SER A 135 -10.51 -14.15 -5.93
CA SER A 135 -11.23 -14.86 -4.86
C SER A 135 -10.41 -15.06 -3.59
N ARG A 136 -9.06 -15.12 -3.70
CA ARG A 136 -8.14 -15.37 -2.56
C ARG A 136 -7.68 -14.09 -1.87
N LEU A 137 -7.51 -12.99 -2.62
CA LEU A 137 -7.00 -11.71 -2.11
C LEU A 137 -7.75 -11.17 -0.88
N PRO A 138 -9.10 -11.26 -0.79
CA PRO A 138 -9.80 -10.79 0.41
C PRO A 138 -9.32 -11.46 1.70
N GLY A 139 -9.09 -12.78 1.68
CA GLY A 139 -8.58 -13.51 2.84
C GLY A 139 -7.14 -13.11 3.19
N LEU A 140 -6.28 -12.98 2.18
CA LEU A 140 -4.88 -12.58 2.36
C LEU A 140 -4.75 -11.15 2.91
N THR A 141 -5.57 -10.21 2.43
CA THR A 141 -5.57 -8.83 2.93
C THR A 141 -6.16 -8.71 4.32
N GLN A 142 -7.21 -9.49 4.63
CA GLN A 142 -7.82 -9.49 5.96
C GLN A 142 -6.83 -9.96 7.03
N GLY A 143 -6.04 -10.99 6.74
CA GLY A 143 -5.00 -11.47 7.65
C GLY A 143 -3.95 -10.40 7.99
N LEU A 144 -3.61 -9.50 7.05
CA LEU A 144 -2.68 -8.40 7.31
C LEU A 144 -3.25 -7.31 8.22
N THR A 145 -4.55 -7.10 8.24
CA THR A 145 -5.16 -6.01 9.04
C THR A 145 -4.89 -6.17 10.54
N ALA A 146 -4.84 -7.42 11.04
CA ALA A 146 -4.59 -7.69 12.44
C ALA A 146 -3.12 -7.47 12.89
N THR A 147 -2.20 -7.30 11.94
CA THR A 147 -0.75 -7.23 12.20
C THR A 147 -0.23 -5.82 12.50
N GLY A 148 -1.10 -4.82 12.61
CA GLY A 148 -0.68 -3.41 12.71
C GLY A 148 -0.22 -2.81 11.38
N ALA A 149 -0.35 -3.55 10.27
CA ALA A 149 -0.05 -3.04 8.93
C ALA A 149 -1.07 -2.00 8.43
N GLY A 150 -2.11 -1.75 9.21
CA GLY A 150 -3.20 -0.85 8.84
C GLY A 150 -4.06 -1.39 7.70
N THR A 151 -4.72 -0.49 6.99
CA THR A 151 -5.56 -0.89 5.85
C THR A 151 -4.72 -1.44 4.72
N SER A 152 -4.94 -2.70 4.38
CA SER A 152 -4.25 -3.39 3.27
C SER A 152 -5.17 -3.52 2.06
N ARG A 153 -4.64 -3.21 0.87
CA ARG A 153 -5.38 -3.34 -0.39
C ARG A 153 -4.46 -3.66 -1.57
N PRO A 154 -4.90 -4.51 -2.50
CA PRO A 154 -4.16 -4.72 -3.75
C PRO A 154 -4.05 -3.41 -4.54
N LEU A 155 -2.86 -3.15 -5.08
CA LEU A 155 -2.62 -1.99 -5.93
C LEU A 155 -3.22 -2.20 -7.32
N SER A 156 -3.78 -1.15 -7.91
CA SER A 156 -4.11 -1.12 -9.34
C SER A 156 -2.83 -1.04 -10.19
N ALA A 157 -2.95 -1.29 -11.50
CA ALA A 157 -1.81 -1.17 -12.42
C ALA A 157 -1.22 0.24 -12.41
N GLN A 158 -2.07 1.26 -12.39
CA GLN A 158 -1.66 2.66 -12.28
C GLN A 158 -0.88 2.92 -10.99
N GLN A 159 -1.44 2.56 -9.84
CA GLN A 159 -0.78 2.74 -8.54
C GLN A 159 0.56 2.03 -8.46
N LEU A 160 0.66 0.82 -9.03
CA LEU A 160 1.94 0.11 -9.07
C LEU A 160 2.97 0.82 -9.95
N CYS A 161 2.56 1.34 -11.11
CA CYS A 161 3.44 2.15 -11.97
C CYS A 161 3.90 3.43 -11.26
N GLU A 162 3.02 4.11 -10.54
CA GLU A 162 3.36 5.30 -9.73
C GLU A 162 4.41 4.98 -8.66
N VAL A 163 4.22 3.90 -7.90
CA VAL A 163 5.19 3.44 -6.90
C VAL A 163 6.56 3.19 -7.53
N ILE A 164 6.59 2.46 -8.65
CA ILE A 164 7.84 2.18 -9.37
C ILE A 164 8.45 3.49 -9.91
N ARG A 165 7.64 4.38 -10.47
CA ARG A 165 8.11 5.67 -10.99
C ARG A 165 8.77 6.50 -9.88
N ILE A 166 8.13 6.61 -8.73
CA ILE A 166 8.67 7.36 -7.58
C ILE A 166 9.96 6.72 -7.06
N ALA A 167 10.05 5.39 -7.02
CA ALA A 167 11.24 4.69 -6.58
C ALA A 167 12.48 5.00 -7.45
N TYR A 168 12.30 5.17 -8.77
CA TYR A 168 13.37 5.53 -9.69
C TYR A 168 13.58 7.04 -9.85
N ASP A 169 12.55 7.83 -9.63
CA ASP A 169 12.57 9.29 -9.75
C ASP A 169 11.74 9.92 -8.61
N PRO A 170 12.33 10.07 -7.41
CA PRO A 170 11.64 10.63 -6.24
C PRO A 170 11.08 12.05 -6.48
N ALA A 171 11.65 12.82 -7.42
CA ALA A 171 11.14 14.14 -7.75
C ALA A 171 9.75 14.10 -8.40
N ALA A 172 9.37 12.97 -9.01
CA ALA A 172 8.05 12.78 -9.58
C ALA A 172 6.93 12.66 -8.52
N ALA A 173 7.26 12.38 -7.25
CA ALA A 173 6.27 12.16 -6.19
C ALA A 173 5.28 13.31 -6.07
N ARG A 174 5.76 14.55 -6.05
CA ARG A 174 4.90 15.73 -5.94
C ARG A 174 3.95 15.89 -7.12
N LEU A 175 4.42 15.65 -8.33
CA LEU A 175 3.58 15.77 -9.55
C LEU A 175 2.51 14.67 -9.58
N ILE A 176 2.87 13.45 -9.17
CA ILE A 176 1.93 12.32 -9.07
C ILE A 176 0.87 12.60 -8.00
N ASP A 177 1.27 13.11 -6.83
CA ASP A 177 0.33 13.48 -5.77
C ASP A 177 -0.63 14.60 -6.23
N GLU A 178 -0.13 15.60 -6.93
CA GLU A 178 -0.95 16.70 -7.49
C GLU A 178 -1.94 16.16 -8.54
N ALA A 179 -1.51 15.31 -9.47
CA ALA A 179 -2.36 14.70 -10.48
C ALA A 179 -3.45 13.80 -9.85
N ASN A 180 -3.08 12.96 -8.90
CA ASN A 180 -4.03 12.14 -8.16
C ASN A 180 -5.04 12.99 -7.39
N ALA A 181 -4.62 14.14 -6.86
CA ALA A 181 -5.48 15.07 -6.17
C ALA A 181 -6.48 15.76 -7.11
N ALA A 182 -6.10 16.02 -8.35
CA ALA A 182 -6.96 16.59 -9.39
C ALA A 182 -7.93 15.56 -9.99
N GLY A 183 -7.72 14.26 -9.73
CA GLY A 183 -8.49 13.16 -10.33
C GLY A 183 -8.07 12.87 -11.79
N GLU A 184 -6.96 13.42 -12.21
CA GLU A 184 -6.36 13.15 -13.52
C GLU A 184 -5.34 12.02 -13.38
N PRO A 185 -5.33 11.03 -14.31
CA PRO A 185 -4.26 10.05 -14.34
C PRO A 185 -2.95 10.75 -14.68
N PRO A 186 -1.85 10.48 -13.97
CA PRO A 186 -0.55 11.08 -14.23
C PRO A 186 0.06 10.60 -15.54
#